data_d0322dd5c7f941616fb02d18c9218228
#
_entry.id   d0322dd5c7f941616fb02d18c9218228
#
_cell.length_a   1.000
_cell.length_b   1.000
_cell.length_c   1.000
_cell.angle_alpha   90.00
_cell.angle_beta   90.00
_cell.angle_gamma   90.00
#
_symmetry.space_group_name_H-M   'P 1'
#
loop_
_entity.id
_entity.type
_entity.pdbx_description
1 polymer ?
#
loop_
_entity_poly.entity_id
_entity_poly.type
_entity_poly.pdbx_seq_one_letter_code
_entity_poly.pdbx_strand_id
1 'polypeptide(L)'
;MFDQYSLLQRLRSLPFSKEAYWVVAGGAMVLHGFRPQTRDVDLGCTALLADQLEQQGCAAARCGDGTRRFSYSEHIEIFENWIEGTVEIISGVPVVSVDGLIRMKRKLGREKDFVDIALIEKARDARRRS
;
A
#
# COMPACT_ATOMS: atom_id res chain seq x y z
N MET A 1 4.73 -14.68 5.11
CA MET A 1 5.31 -13.32 5.32
C MET A 1 6.05 -12.86 4.08
N PHE A 2 5.93 -11.57 3.77
CA PHE A 2 6.64 -10.97 2.64
C PHE A 2 7.77 -10.09 3.18
N ASP A 3 9.02 -10.43 2.85
CA ASP A 3 10.13 -9.51 2.97
C ASP A 3 10.21 -8.65 1.71
N GLN A 4 11.20 -7.77 1.62
CA GLN A 4 11.32 -6.88 0.45
C GLN A 4 11.42 -7.66 -0.86
N TYR A 5 12.22 -8.71 -0.88
CA TYR A 5 12.44 -9.50 -2.11
C TYR A 5 11.17 -10.23 -2.56
N SER A 6 10.54 -11.00 -1.66
CA SER A 6 9.34 -11.76 -2.00
C SER A 6 8.15 -10.86 -2.32
N LEU A 7 8.06 -9.69 -1.65
CA LEU A 7 7.04 -8.71 -1.93
C LEU A 7 7.20 -8.13 -3.35
N LEU A 8 8.41 -7.74 -3.73
CA LEU A 8 8.69 -7.23 -5.08
C LEU A 8 8.36 -8.27 -6.15
N GLN A 9 8.72 -9.54 -5.92
CA GLN A 9 8.38 -10.61 -6.85
C GLN A 9 6.87 -10.76 -7.01
N ARG A 10 6.14 -10.75 -5.89
CA ARG A 10 4.68 -10.89 -5.93
C ARG A 10 4.03 -9.72 -6.66
N LEU A 11 4.47 -8.50 -6.39
CA LEU A 11 3.91 -7.30 -7.03
C LEU A 11 4.21 -7.26 -8.53
N ARG A 12 5.40 -7.66 -8.93
CA ARG A 12 5.78 -7.72 -10.35
C ARG A 12 4.99 -8.77 -11.13
N SER A 13 4.43 -9.76 -10.45
CA SER A 13 3.59 -10.78 -11.07
C SER A 13 2.14 -10.34 -11.29
N LEU A 14 1.74 -9.20 -10.74
CA LEU A 14 0.37 -8.70 -10.88
C LEU A 14 0.13 -8.22 -12.32
N PRO A 15 -1.04 -8.53 -12.90
CA PRO A 15 -1.36 -8.13 -14.27
C PRO A 15 -1.90 -6.69 -14.36
N PHE A 16 -1.38 -5.80 -13.53
CA PHE A 16 -1.85 -4.41 -13.46
C PHE A 16 -0.82 -3.44 -14.00
N SER A 17 -1.28 -2.42 -14.70
CA SER A 17 -0.44 -1.30 -15.10
C SER A 17 0.07 -0.55 -13.86
N LYS A 18 1.30 -0.05 -13.93
CA LYS A 18 1.91 0.72 -12.84
C LYS A 18 1.18 2.04 -12.55
N GLU A 19 0.40 2.53 -13.49
CA GLU A 19 -0.43 3.72 -13.31
C GLU A 19 -1.76 3.42 -12.65
N ALA A 20 -2.14 2.15 -12.52
CA ALA A 20 -3.45 1.72 -12.06
C ALA A 20 -3.51 1.37 -10.58
N TYR A 21 -2.37 1.13 -9.94
CA TYR A 21 -2.32 0.74 -8.53
C TYR A 21 -1.09 1.33 -7.83
N TRP A 22 -1.06 1.21 -6.51
CA TRP A 22 0.08 1.61 -5.67
C TRP A 22 0.04 0.84 -4.35
N VAL A 23 1.23 0.61 -3.77
CA VAL A 23 1.35 -0.11 -2.49
C VAL A 23 1.17 0.88 -1.35
N VAL A 24 0.40 0.49 -0.34
CA VAL A 24 0.13 1.28 0.87
C VAL A 24 0.38 0.43 2.12
N ALA A 25 0.20 1.01 3.29
CA ALA A 25 0.22 0.32 4.59
C ALA A 25 1.49 -0.51 4.83
N GLY A 26 1.34 -1.75 5.29
CA GLY A 26 2.47 -2.61 5.67
C GLY A 26 3.45 -2.90 4.54
N GLY A 27 2.95 -3.11 3.33
CA GLY A 27 3.81 -3.30 2.15
C GLY A 27 4.66 -2.06 1.86
N ALA A 28 4.08 -0.87 1.98
CA ALA A 28 4.83 0.37 1.83
C ALA A 28 5.91 0.53 2.92
N MET A 29 5.60 0.13 4.15
CA MET A 29 6.59 0.10 5.24
C MET A 29 7.80 -0.76 4.87
N VAL A 30 7.57 -1.92 4.29
CA VAL A 30 8.64 -2.84 3.87
C VAL A 30 9.45 -2.25 2.73
N LEU A 31 8.77 -1.72 1.68
CA LEU A 31 9.46 -1.19 0.50
C LEU A 31 10.27 0.07 0.79
N HIS A 32 9.82 0.89 1.74
CA HIS A 32 10.60 2.04 2.20
C HIS A 32 11.73 1.66 3.19
N GLY A 33 11.78 0.41 3.63
CA GLY A 33 12.82 -0.06 4.54
C GLY A 33 12.55 0.24 6.01
N PHE A 34 11.31 0.52 6.39
CA PHE A 34 10.94 0.80 7.79
C PHE A 34 10.56 -0.45 8.57
N ARG A 35 10.29 -1.54 7.88
CA ARG A 35 9.89 -2.82 8.48
C ARG A 35 10.51 -3.94 7.66
N PRO A 36 11.01 -5.03 8.32
CA PRO A 36 11.67 -6.10 7.57
C PRO A 36 10.71 -6.97 6.76
N GLN A 37 9.46 -7.09 7.20
CA GLN A 37 8.48 -7.95 6.54
C GLN A 37 7.05 -7.55 6.88
N THR A 38 6.09 -8.01 6.08
CA THR A 38 4.67 -7.82 6.32
C THR A 38 3.92 -9.11 5.99
N ARG A 39 2.82 -9.35 6.67
CA ARG A 39 1.95 -10.50 6.44
C ARG A 39 1.00 -10.26 5.27
N ASP A 40 0.37 -9.09 5.26
CA ASP A 40 -0.67 -8.73 4.29
C ASP A 40 -0.20 -7.58 3.43
N VAL A 41 -0.70 -7.53 2.21
CA VAL A 41 -0.37 -6.51 1.23
C VAL A 41 -1.65 -5.74 0.89
N ASP A 42 -1.64 -4.44 1.16
CA ASP A 42 -2.74 -3.56 0.81
C ASP A 42 -2.32 -2.68 -0.36
N LEU A 43 -3.18 -2.61 -1.37
CA LEU A 43 -2.98 -1.79 -2.56
C LEU A 43 -4.11 -0.78 -2.68
N GLY A 44 -3.77 0.43 -3.10
CA GLY A 44 -4.75 1.37 -3.62
C GLY A 44 -4.88 1.15 -5.13
N CYS A 45 -6.00 1.53 -5.72
CA CYS A 45 -6.16 1.45 -7.17
C CYS A 45 -7.05 2.57 -7.70
N THR A 46 -6.96 2.79 -9.02
CA THR A 46 -7.82 3.72 -9.72
C THR A 46 -9.25 3.17 -9.84
N ALA A 47 -10.22 4.05 -10.04
CA ALA A 47 -11.60 3.64 -10.32
C ALA A 47 -11.67 2.75 -11.58
N LEU A 48 -10.85 3.03 -12.58
CA LEU A 48 -10.81 2.21 -13.80
C LEU A 48 -10.39 0.77 -13.50
N LEU A 49 -9.35 0.57 -12.70
CA LEU A 49 -8.95 -0.79 -12.31
C LEU A 49 -10.04 -1.47 -11.47
N ALA A 50 -10.68 -0.74 -10.57
CA ALA A 50 -11.80 -1.28 -9.79
C ALA A 50 -12.94 -1.75 -10.70
N ASP A 51 -13.28 -0.99 -11.75
CA ASP A 51 -14.27 -1.40 -12.74
C ASP A 51 -13.84 -2.70 -13.43
N GLN A 52 -12.58 -2.81 -13.84
CA GLN A 52 -12.05 -4.00 -14.50
C GLN A 52 -12.10 -5.22 -13.58
N LEU A 53 -11.77 -5.06 -12.30
CA LEU A 53 -11.84 -6.15 -11.33
C LEU A 53 -13.26 -6.68 -11.16
N GLU A 54 -14.25 -5.79 -11.07
CA GLU A 54 -15.65 -6.22 -11.01
C GLU A 54 -16.08 -6.93 -12.29
N GLN A 55 -15.69 -6.43 -13.46
CA GLN A 55 -16.00 -7.06 -14.75
C GLN A 55 -15.36 -8.45 -14.85
N GLN A 56 -14.24 -8.68 -14.21
CA GLN A 56 -13.57 -9.99 -14.18
C GLN A 56 -14.15 -10.94 -13.14
N GLY A 57 -15.18 -10.51 -12.42
CA GLY A 57 -15.83 -11.34 -11.42
C GLY A 57 -15.31 -11.22 -10.01
N CYS A 58 -14.43 -10.27 -9.72
CA CYS A 58 -13.99 -10.03 -8.35
C CYS A 58 -15.11 -9.39 -7.54
N ALA A 59 -15.45 -9.98 -6.40
CA ALA A 59 -16.48 -9.44 -5.53
C ALA A 59 -15.97 -8.20 -4.81
N ALA A 60 -16.78 -7.12 -4.86
CA ALA A 60 -16.46 -5.88 -4.20
C ALA A 60 -17.30 -5.70 -2.93
N ALA A 61 -16.65 -5.31 -1.83
CA ALA A 61 -17.34 -4.77 -0.66
C ALA A 61 -17.38 -3.25 -0.81
N ARG A 62 -18.49 -2.62 -0.43
CA ARG A 62 -18.61 -1.16 -0.46
C ARG A 62 -18.25 -0.57 0.89
N CYS A 63 -17.37 0.43 0.88
CA CYS A 63 -17.03 1.22 2.06
C CYS A 63 -18.09 2.31 2.29
N GLY A 64 -18.04 2.97 3.47
CA GLY A 64 -19.03 3.99 3.82
C GLY A 64 -19.06 5.19 2.88
N ASP A 65 -17.95 5.49 2.20
CA ASP A 65 -17.84 6.56 1.20
C ASP A 65 -18.21 6.11 -0.22
N GLY A 66 -18.67 4.88 -0.40
CA GLY A 66 -19.04 4.32 -1.70
C GLY A 66 -17.90 3.69 -2.48
N THR A 67 -16.64 3.79 -2.01
CA THR A 67 -15.51 3.14 -2.67
C THR A 67 -15.55 1.63 -2.49
N ARG A 68 -14.86 0.92 -3.38
CA ARG A 68 -14.87 -0.55 -3.43
C ARG A 68 -13.60 -1.12 -2.81
N ARG A 69 -13.75 -2.24 -2.11
CA ARG A 69 -12.64 -3.02 -1.58
C ARG A 69 -12.75 -4.45 -2.10
N PHE A 70 -11.63 -4.99 -2.57
CA PHE A 70 -11.55 -6.33 -3.12
C PHE A 70 -10.59 -7.18 -2.31
N SER A 71 -11.01 -8.39 -1.91
CA SER A 71 -10.10 -9.44 -1.42
C SER A 71 -9.56 -10.16 -2.66
N TYR A 72 -8.48 -9.62 -3.23
CA TYR A 72 -7.97 -10.06 -4.52
C TYR A 72 -7.37 -11.47 -4.47
N SER A 73 -6.58 -11.74 -3.44
CA SER A 73 -6.01 -13.05 -3.18
C SER A 73 -5.81 -13.23 -1.68
N GLU A 74 -5.26 -14.36 -1.23
CA GLU A 74 -5.19 -14.73 0.18
C GLU A 74 -4.62 -13.62 1.08
N HIS A 75 -3.60 -12.90 0.60
CA HIS A 75 -2.92 -11.87 1.39
C HIS A 75 -2.94 -10.49 0.74
N ILE A 76 -3.72 -10.29 -0.32
CA ILE A 76 -3.76 -9.01 -1.05
C ILE A 76 -5.17 -8.46 -1.05
N GLU A 77 -5.33 -7.27 -0.47
CA GLU A 77 -6.55 -6.48 -0.55
C GLU A 77 -6.31 -5.25 -1.41
N ILE A 78 -7.32 -4.84 -2.17
CA ILE A 78 -7.25 -3.69 -3.07
C ILE A 78 -8.38 -2.72 -2.73
N PHE A 79 -8.01 -1.45 -2.56
CA PHE A 79 -8.92 -0.38 -2.13
C PHE A 79 -9.01 0.70 -3.20
N GLU A 80 -10.19 0.97 -3.70
CA GLU A 80 -10.42 2.02 -4.69
C GLU A 80 -10.09 3.40 -4.13
N ASN A 81 -9.26 4.17 -4.85
CA ASN A 81 -8.92 5.57 -4.57
C ASN A 81 -8.32 5.84 -3.18
N TRP A 82 -7.79 4.83 -2.51
CA TRP A 82 -7.19 5.01 -1.19
C TRP A 82 -5.75 5.50 -1.32
N ILE A 83 -5.56 6.82 -1.27
CA ILE A 83 -4.25 7.47 -1.35
C ILE A 83 -4.26 8.83 -0.65
N GLU A 84 -3.14 9.15 -0.02
CA GLU A 84 -2.76 10.49 0.39
C GLU A 84 -1.37 10.80 -0.16
N GLY A 85 -1.11 12.07 -0.48
CA GLY A 85 0.20 12.46 -1.02
C GLY A 85 0.43 11.94 -2.44
N THR A 86 1.65 11.58 -2.72
CA THR A 86 2.08 11.17 -4.06
C THR A 86 2.50 9.72 -4.11
N VAL A 87 2.65 9.18 -5.33
CA VAL A 87 3.17 7.85 -5.59
C VAL A 87 4.59 7.99 -6.15
N GLU A 88 5.51 7.18 -5.65
CA GLU A 88 6.87 7.10 -6.18
C GLU A 88 7.16 5.67 -6.64
N ILE A 89 8.21 5.50 -7.43
CA ILE A 89 8.60 4.18 -7.95
C ILE A 89 9.78 3.67 -7.13
N ILE A 90 9.63 2.50 -6.52
CA ILE A 90 10.71 1.81 -5.81
C ILE A 90 10.92 0.46 -6.48
N SER A 91 12.11 0.25 -7.02
CA SER A 91 12.47 -1.01 -7.72
C SER A 91 11.43 -1.42 -8.78
N GLY A 92 10.90 -0.43 -9.50
CA GLY A 92 9.92 -0.63 -10.55
C GLY A 92 8.47 -0.78 -10.09
N VAL A 93 8.19 -0.59 -8.79
CA VAL A 93 6.85 -0.77 -8.21
C VAL A 93 6.33 0.57 -7.69
N PRO A 94 5.07 0.93 -7.99
CA PRO A 94 4.47 2.16 -7.47
C PRO A 94 4.13 2.02 -5.99
N VAL A 95 4.59 2.97 -5.18
CA VAL A 95 4.44 2.95 -3.72
C VAL A 95 4.04 4.35 -3.25
N VAL A 96 3.13 4.43 -2.28
CA VAL A 96 2.81 5.72 -1.67
C VAL A 96 4.08 6.34 -1.08
N SER A 97 4.22 7.66 -1.22
CA SER A 97 5.34 8.40 -0.64
C SER A 97 5.36 8.28 0.89
N VAL A 98 6.52 8.53 1.50
CA VAL A 98 6.62 8.49 2.97
C VAL A 98 5.67 9.49 3.62
N ASP A 99 5.58 10.70 3.10
CA ASP A 99 4.65 11.71 3.64
C ASP A 99 3.20 11.26 3.48
N GLY A 100 2.84 10.67 2.36
CA GLY A 100 1.51 10.11 2.14
C GLY A 100 1.21 8.97 3.09
N LEU A 101 2.17 8.08 3.30
CA LEU A 101 2.02 6.97 4.24
C LEU A 101 1.75 7.46 5.67
N ILE A 102 2.48 8.48 6.11
CA ILE A 102 2.25 9.10 7.43
C ILE A 102 0.84 9.68 7.52
N ARG A 103 0.40 10.43 6.51
CA ARG A 103 -0.95 11.00 6.49
C ARG A 103 -2.04 9.95 6.55
N MET A 104 -1.88 8.86 5.78
CA MET A 104 -2.83 7.75 5.76
C MET A 104 -2.91 7.10 7.15
N LYS A 105 -1.77 6.87 7.81
CA LYS A 105 -1.72 6.30 9.14
C LYS A 105 -2.34 7.22 10.20
N ARG A 106 -2.11 8.53 10.11
CA ARG A 106 -2.76 9.49 11.02
C ARG A 106 -4.27 9.48 10.90
N LYS A 107 -4.78 9.37 9.67
CA LYS A 107 -6.23 9.30 9.44
C LYS A 107 -6.85 8.03 10.01
N LEU A 108 -6.16 6.89 9.91
CA LEU A 108 -6.61 5.65 10.55
C LEU A 108 -6.58 5.78 12.07
N GLY A 109 -5.56 6.44 12.63
CA GLY A 109 -5.54 6.86 14.03
C GLY A 109 -5.54 5.75 15.06
N ARG A 110 -5.13 4.53 14.69
CA ARG A 110 -5.05 3.40 15.61
C ARG A 110 -3.72 3.45 16.36
N GLU A 111 -3.64 2.80 17.51
CA GLU A 111 -2.41 2.74 18.30
C GLU A 111 -1.24 2.23 17.46
N LYS A 112 -1.45 1.16 16.71
CA LYS A 112 -0.41 0.61 15.82
C LYS A 112 0.03 1.58 14.73
N ASP A 113 -0.85 2.47 14.29
CA ASP A 113 -0.50 3.47 13.28
C ASP A 113 0.44 4.54 13.85
N PHE A 114 0.23 4.97 15.09
CA PHE A 114 1.12 5.92 15.76
C PHE A 114 2.48 5.28 16.07
N VAL A 115 2.53 4.00 16.41
CA VAL A 115 3.79 3.25 16.57
C VAL A 115 4.55 3.24 15.25
N ASP A 116 3.87 2.98 14.13
CA ASP A 116 4.48 2.99 12.80
C ASP A 116 4.99 4.37 12.41
N ILE A 117 4.22 5.44 12.70
CA ILE A 117 4.66 6.82 12.44
C ILE A 117 5.94 7.15 13.21
N ALA A 118 6.01 6.78 14.49
CA ALA A 118 7.20 6.99 15.30
C ALA A 118 8.42 6.24 14.72
N LEU A 119 8.20 5.01 14.26
CA LEU A 119 9.24 4.21 13.61
C LEU A 119 9.75 4.88 12.34
N ILE A 120 8.86 5.40 11.51
CA ILE A 120 9.22 6.12 10.28
C ILE A 120 10.04 7.37 10.61
N GLU A 121 9.59 8.17 11.55
CA GLU A 121 10.25 9.42 11.93
C GLU A 121 11.65 9.17 12.49
N LYS A 122 11.80 8.14 13.33
CA LYS A 122 13.10 7.74 13.87
C LYS A 122 14.05 7.30 12.77
N ALA A 123 13.58 6.51 11.81
CA ALA A 123 14.40 6.06 10.69
C ALA A 123 14.82 7.23 9.77
N ARG A 124 13.91 8.19 9.54
CA ARG A 124 14.21 9.39 8.74
C ARG A 124 15.28 10.23 9.42
N ASP A 125 15.18 10.43 10.72
CA ASP A 125 16.18 11.19 11.48
C ASP A 125 17.56 10.52 11.43
N ALA A 126 17.61 9.19 11.57
CA ALA A 126 18.85 8.45 11.45
C ALA A 126 19.49 8.59 10.07
N ARG A 127 18.68 8.57 9.01
CA ARG A 127 19.14 8.77 7.62
C ARG A 127 19.68 10.17 7.37
N ARG A 128 19.07 11.19 8.00
CA ARG A 128 19.51 12.59 7.88
C ARG A 128 20.84 12.84 8.55
N ARG A 129 21.18 12.05 9.59
CA ARG A 129 22.42 12.19 10.37
C ARG A 129 23.61 11.45 9.76
N SER A 130 23.35 10.54 8.83
CA SER A 130 24.43 9.72 8.21
C SER A 130 25.01 10.33 6.95
#